data_511f20b9845e854cde0fd61070357eec
#
_entry.id   511f20b9845e854cde0fd61070357eec
#
_cell.length_a   1.000
_cell.length_b   1.000
_cell.length_c   1.000
_cell.angle_alpha   90.00
_cell.angle_beta   90.00
_cell.angle_gamma   90.00
#
_symmetry.space_group_name_H-M   'P 1'
#
loop_
_entity.id
_entity.type
_entity.pdbx_description
1 polymer ?
#
loop_
_entity_poly.entity_id
_entity_poly.type
_entity_poly.pdbx_seq_one_letter_code
_entity_poly.pdbx_strand_id
1 'polypeptide(L)'
;MKKNAFYAQSGGVTSVINATASALILESKKHKSKIGKVFAGKNGILGALREELIDTSKESLSAIKSLREKPGGAFGSCRFKLKSLNENKKEYERLVEVFKAHDIGYFFYNGGNDSADTAFKVSEISKELGYPINCIAIPKTVDNDLAVTDCCPGFGSAAKYIATSTMEASLDVASMSETSTKVFILEVMGRHAGWMAASSALARTEKNDAPHIILLPEVTFNLKNFLSKIKKVVNQNGYCVIVASEGVKNNKGKFLAETDTKDAFGHAQLGGVAPYLSSIINKKLKLKNHWAVSDYLQRSARHIASKTDLLHAEAVGIHAVKYAIKGMNGVMPVIVRGKGKKYSWKIEPAPLSKIANVEKKLPKSFISKDGFNVTSKAIKYLQPLILGEAFPNFKDGIPASEKLKLIEVTKKLPVWKS
;
A
#
# COMPACT_ATOMS: atom_id res chain seq x y z
N MET A 1 26.58 22.06 -3.86
CA MET A 1 27.53 20.95 -3.67
C MET A 1 26.84 19.62 -3.94
N LYS A 2 27.58 18.63 -4.42
CA LYS A 2 27.09 17.26 -4.63
C LYS A 2 26.88 16.58 -3.28
N LYS A 3 25.70 15.95 -3.04
CA LYS A 3 25.36 15.23 -1.81
C LYS A 3 24.93 13.79 -2.13
N ASN A 4 25.04 12.89 -1.18
CA ASN A 4 24.48 11.55 -1.28
C ASN A 4 22.96 11.56 -0.96
N ALA A 5 22.28 10.52 -1.37
CA ALA A 5 20.88 10.29 -1.09
C ALA A 5 20.68 9.08 -0.16
N PHE A 6 19.70 9.16 0.71
CA PHE A 6 19.21 8.02 1.49
C PHE A 6 17.80 7.67 1.04
N TYR A 7 17.55 6.40 0.75
CA TYR A 7 16.25 5.83 0.40
C TYR A 7 15.83 4.80 1.44
N ALA A 8 14.61 4.86 1.90
CA ALA A 8 14.07 3.87 2.84
C ALA A 8 12.65 3.45 2.46
N GLN A 9 12.33 2.17 2.70
CA GLN A 9 11.01 1.58 2.58
C GLN A 9 10.36 1.49 3.95
N SER A 10 9.06 1.76 4.04
CA SER A 10 8.36 1.86 5.32
C SER A 10 6.99 1.19 5.30
N GLY A 11 6.66 0.53 6.40
CA GLY A 11 5.38 -0.13 6.64
C GLY A 11 5.16 -1.39 5.81
N GLY A 12 3.90 -1.76 5.63
CA GLY A 12 3.53 -2.88 4.76
C GLY A 12 3.97 -2.63 3.32
N VAL A 13 4.62 -3.61 2.72
CA VAL A 13 5.13 -3.52 1.34
C VAL A 13 4.03 -3.75 0.30
N THR A 14 4.29 -3.38 -0.95
CA THR A 14 3.41 -3.63 -2.09
C THR A 14 4.14 -4.41 -3.17
N SER A 15 3.39 -4.99 -4.12
CA SER A 15 3.98 -5.70 -5.26
C SER A 15 4.80 -4.80 -6.20
N VAL A 16 4.67 -3.47 -6.10
CA VAL A 16 5.36 -2.48 -6.94
C VAL A 16 6.30 -1.54 -6.20
N ILE A 17 6.49 -1.71 -4.88
CA ILE A 17 7.36 -0.82 -4.08
C ILE A 17 8.80 -0.79 -4.60
N ASN A 18 9.30 -1.93 -5.07
CA ASN A 18 10.66 -2.01 -5.60
C ASN A 18 10.79 -1.42 -7.02
N ALA A 19 9.72 -1.30 -7.77
CA ALA A 19 9.72 -0.54 -9.01
C ALA A 19 9.99 0.95 -8.76
N THR A 20 9.41 1.50 -7.68
CA THR A 20 9.74 2.84 -7.21
C THR A 20 11.22 2.97 -6.85
N ALA A 21 11.76 2.00 -6.09
CA ALA A 21 13.18 1.97 -5.71
C ALA A 21 14.11 1.92 -6.94
N SER A 22 13.81 1.02 -7.89
CA SER A 22 14.54 0.90 -9.15
C SER A 22 14.56 2.23 -9.91
N ALA A 23 13.38 2.80 -10.13
CA ALA A 23 13.22 4.04 -10.87
C ALA A 23 13.96 5.22 -10.21
N LEU A 24 13.89 5.34 -8.88
CA LEU A 24 14.60 6.36 -8.11
C LEU A 24 16.12 6.20 -8.23
N ILE A 25 16.65 4.99 -8.05
CA ILE A 25 18.10 4.72 -8.15
C ILE A 25 18.60 4.99 -9.56
N LEU A 26 17.87 4.53 -10.58
CA LEU A 26 18.24 4.76 -11.99
C LEU A 26 18.18 6.24 -12.38
N GLU A 27 17.15 6.96 -11.93
CA GLU A 27 17.04 8.41 -12.18
C GLU A 27 18.17 9.18 -11.47
N SER A 28 18.48 8.83 -10.21
CA SER A 28 19.59 9.45 -9.48
C SER A 28 20.92 9.30 -10.20
N LYS A 29 21.18 8.16 -10.86
CA LYS A 29 22.40 7.93 -11.67
C LYS A 29 22.53 8.89 -12.86
N LYS A 30 21.43 9.48 -13.35
CA LYS A 30 21.46 10.49 -14.43
C LYS A 30 21.89 11.88 -13.94
N HIS A 31 21.83 12.13 -12.64
CA HIS A 31 22.10 13.44 -12.03
C HIS A 31 23.37 13.44 -11.16
N LYS A 32 24.46 12.85 -11.67
CA LYS A 32 25.74 12.65 -10.94
C LYS A 32 26.39 13.95 -10.44
N SER A 33 26.07 15.10 -11.02
CA SER A 33 26.55 16.42 -10.57
C SER A 33 25.84 16.90 -9.30
N LYS A 34 24.64 16.39 -9.00
CA LYS A 34 23.82 16.76 -7.83
C LYS A 34 23.81 15.63 -6.78
N ILE A 35 23.57 14.39 -7.22
CA ILE A 35 23.49 13.21 -6.35
C ILE A 35 24.74 12.36 -6.54
N GLY A 36 25.43 12.05 -5.43
CA GLY A 36 26.59 11.18 -5.40
C GLY A 36 26.19 9.71 -5.48
N LYS A 37 26.04 9.11 -4.32
CA LYS A 37 25.54 7.73 -4.14
C LYS A 37 24.11 7.75 -3.62
N VAL A 38 23.38 6.67 -3.90
CA VAL A 38 22.12 6.37 -3.23
C VAL A 38 22.40 5.25 -2.24
N PHE A 39 22.22 5.54 -0.96
CA PHE A 39 22.24 4.54 0.10
C PHE A 39 20.82 4.09 0.41
N ALA A 40 20.59 2.79 0.50
CA ALA A 40 19.32 2.25 0.96
C ALA A 40 19.43 1.85 2.44
N GLY A 41 18.44 2.21 3.25
CA GLY A 41 18.40 1.83 4.65
C GLY A 41 18.00 0.36 4.80
N LYS A 42 18.84 -0.46 5.43
CA LYS A 42 18.50 -1.82 5.80
C LYS A 42 17.37 -1.80 6.83
N ASN A 43 16.24 -2.43 6.47
CA ASN A 43 15.03 -2.35 7.28
C ASN A 43 14.50 -0.92 7.50
N GLY A 44 14.45 -0.13 6.42
CA GLY A 44 13.85 1.19 6.44
C GLY A 44 14.68 2.24 7.21
N ILE A 45 13.99 3.10 7.97
CA ILE A 45 14.65 4.16 8.74
C ILE A 45 15.51 3.63 9.90
N LEU A 46 15.24 2.42 10.39
CA LEU A 46 16.08 1.76 11.39
C LEU A 46 17.51 1.58 10.87
N GLY A 47 17.68 1.33 9.57
CA GLY A 47 18.99 1.28 8.93
C GLY A 47 19.75 2.61 9.04
N ALA A 48 19.07 3.75 8.95
CA ALA A 48 19.72 5.04 9.20
C ALA A 48 20.13 5.19 10.68
N LEU A 49 19.25 4.90 11.62
CA LEU A 49 19.55 5.02 13.05
C LEU A 49 20.72 4.11 13.48
N ARG A 50 20.78 2.90 12.92
CA ARG A 50 21.82 1.89 13.20
C ARG A 50 23.06 2.04 12.34
N GLU A 51 23.04 2.99 11.38
CA GLU A 51 24.08 3.16 10.37
C GLU A 51 24.31 1.88 9.52
N GLU A 52 23.23 1.17 9.19
CA GLU A 52 23.19 0.02 8.31
C GLU A 52 22.73 0.47 6.91
N LEU A 53 23.66 1.08 6.18
CA LEU A 53 23.41 1.73 4.89
C LEU A 53 23.92 0.83 3.76
N ILE A 54 23.03 0.40 2.86
CA ILE A 54 23.38 -0.42 1.69
C ILE A 54 23.79 0.50 0.55
N ASP A 55 25.01 0.33 0.04
CA ASP A 55 25.52 1.09 -1.13
C ASP A 55 24.98 0.52 -2.43
N THR A 56 23.90 1.13 -2.97
CA THR A 56 23.28 0.68 -4.23
C THR A 56 24.18 0.84 -5.46
N SER A 57 25.31 1.57 -5.36
CA SER A 57 26.29 1.68 -6.44
C SER A 57 27.11 0.39 -6.64
N LYS A 58 27.12 -0.49 -5.65
CA LYS A 58 27.77 -1.81 -5.69
C LYS A 58 26.92 -2.88 -6.37
N GLU A 59 25.65 -2.57 -6.65
CA GLU A 59 24.77 -3.45 -7.39
C GLU A 59 24.96 -3.32 -8.89
N SER A 60 24.79 -4.42 -9.61
CA SER A 60 24.78 -4.40 -11.09
C SER A 60 23.61 -3.59 -11.62
N LEU A 61 23.74 -3.05 -12.82
CA LEU A 61 22.63 -2.36 -13.49
C LEU A 61 21.45 -3.30 -13.73
N SER A 62 21.73 -4.58 -14.02
CA SER A 62 20.75 -5.64 -14.20
C SER A 62 19.97 -5.89 -12.91
N ALA A 63 20.66 -6.06 -11.78
CA ALA A 63 20.02 -6.26 -10.48
C ALA A 63 19.11 -5.08 -10.07
N ILE A 64 19.56 -3.82 -10.31
CA ILE A 64 18.73 -2.65 -10.05
C ILE A 64 17.48 -2.63 -10.96
N LYS A 65 17.62 -2.96 -12.24
CA LYS A 65 16.47 -3.05 -13.15
C LYS A 65 15.52 -4.17 -12.77
N SER A 66 16.02 -5.32 -12.32
CA SER A 66 15.19 -6.46 -11.93
C SER A 66 14.36 -6.23 -10.66
N LEU A 67 14.71 -5.21 -9.85
CA LEU A 67 13.87 -4.76 -8.73
C LEU A 67 12.42 -4.45 -9.16
N ARG A 68 12.25 -4.00 -10.40
CA ARG A 68 10.93 -3.74 -10.99
C ARG A 68 9.99 -4.94 -10.91
N GLU A 69 10.54 -6.13 -10.88
CA GLU A 69 9.80 -7.40 -10.90
C GLU A 69 9.77 -8.10 -9.54
N LYS A 70 10.48 -7.57 -8.57
CA LYS A 70 10.66 -8.21 -7.25
C LYS A 70 9.56 -7.79 -6.29
N PRO A 71 8.78 -8.72 -5.72
CA PRO A 71 7.86 -8.43 -4.62
C PRO A 71 8.60 -8.22 -3.30
N GLY A 72 7.88 -7.76 -2.27
CA GLY A 72 8.44 -7.50 -0.94
C GLY A 72 9.28 -6.23 -0.89
N GLY A 73 9.95 -6.01 0.22
CA GLY A 73 10.89 -4.90 0.41
C GLY A 73 12.32 -5.35 0.12
N ALA A 74 12.91 -4.93 -1.01
CA ALA A 74 14.24 -5.40 -1.43
C ALA A 74 15.37 -5.02 -0.46
N PHE A 75 15.21 -3.92 0.26
CA PHE A 75 16.14 -3.44 1.29
C PHE A 75 15.62 -3.65 2.70
N GLY A 76 14.52 -4.38 2.85
CA GLY A 76 13.77 -4.48 4.09
C GLY A 76 12.90 -3.26 4.34
N SER A 77 11.93 -3.42 5.23
CA SER A 77 11.00 -2.38 5.66
C SER A 77 10.81 -2.44 7.17
N CYS A 78 10.35 -1.37 7.79
CA CYS A 78 10.07 -1.38 9.22
C CYS A 78 8.74 -0.66 9.51
N ARG A 79 8.17 -1.02 10.66
CA ARG A 79 7.08 -0.30 11.30
C ARG A 79 7.67 0.46 12.49
N PHE A 80 8.29 1.61 12.20
CA PHE A 80 8.88 2.49 13.19
C PHE A 80 8.39 3.92 12.96
N LYS A 81 7.77 4.51 13.98
CA LYS A 81 7.21 5.86 13.94
C LYS A 81 8.07 6.80 14.79
N LEU A 82 8.67 7.79 14.17
CA LEU A 82 9.24 8.92 14.87
C LEU A 82 8.09 9.84 15.31
N LYS A 83 7.94 10.00 16.63
CA LYS A 83 6.95 10.86 17.25
C LYS A 83 7.40 12.34 17.18
N SER A 84 6.98 13.15 18.16
CA SER A 84 7.43 14.55 18.26
C SER A 84 8.93 14.64 18.57
N LEU A 85 9.53 15.82 18.34
CA LEU A 85 10.94 16.06 18.70
C LEU A 85 11.18 15.83 20.19
N ASN A 86 10.24 16.25 21.06
CA ASN A 86 10.39 16.10 22.51
C ASN A 86 10.41 14.63 22.95
N GLU A 87 9.69 13.75 22.25
CA GLU A 87 9.61 12.32 22.59
C GLU A 87 10.76 11.50 21.99
N ASN A 88 11.26 11.89 20.80
CA ASN A 88 12.29 11.15 20.06
C ASN A 88 13.50 12.03 19.69
N LYS A 89 13.89 12.96 20.55
CA LYS A 89 15.00 13.89 20.29
C LYS A 89 16.29 13.17 19.91
N LYS A 90 16.64 12.13 20.65
CA LYS A 90 17.87 11.34 20.42
C LYS A 90 17.86 10.64 19.06
N GLU A 91 16.70 10.12 18.62
CA GLU A 91 16.55 9.50 17.31
C GLU A 91 16.71 10.51 16.16
N TYR A 92 16.16 11.72 16.31
CA TYR A 92 16.36 12.79 15.33
C TYR A 92 17.80 13.27 15.27
N GLU A 93 18.43 13.50 16.40
CA GLU A 93 19.84 13.87 16.49
C GLU A 93 20.71 12.80 15.83
N ARG A 94 20.47 11.52 16.18
CA ARG A 94 21.19 10.38 15.59
C ARG A 94 21.01 10.29 14.07
N LEU A 95 19.77 10.47 13.58
CA LEU A 95 19.49 10.45 12.15
C LEU A 95 20.30 11.53 11.40
N VAL A 96 20.33 12.75 11.95
CA VAL A 96 21.09 13.88 11.38
C VAL A 96 22.59 13.62 11.46
N GLU A 97 23.11 13.06 12.56
CA GLU A 97 24.54 12.68 12.69
C GLU A 97 24.94 11.67 11.60
N VAL A 98 24.15 10.60 11.41
CA VAL A 98 24.43 9.60 10.37
C VAL A 98 24.38 10.24 8.99
N PHE A 99 23.39 11.09 8.72
CA PHE A 99 23.28 11.76 7.43
C PHE A 99 24.46 12.72 7.19
N LYS A 100 24.89 13.43 8.21
CA LYS A 100 26.09 14.29 8.13
C LYS A 100 27.36 13.47 7.92
N ALA A 101 27.57 12.38 8.66
CA ALA A 101 28.73 11.52 8.54
C ALA A 101 28.88 10.89 7.15
N HIS A 102 27.77 10.59 6.49
CA HIS A 102 27.73 10.00 5.14
C HIS A 102 27.44 11.00 4.01
N ASP A 103 27.50 12.30 4.29
CA ASP A 103 27.25 13.40 3.35
C ASP A 103 25.91 13.27 2.62
N ILE A 104 24.86 12.83 3.35
CA ILE A 104 23.50 12.65 2.84
C ILE A 104 22.76 13.99 2.93
N GLY A 105 22.34 14.53 1.78
CA GLY A 105 21.56 15.77 1.70
C GLY A 105 20.15 15.56 1.13
N TYR A 106 19.82 14.32 0.70
CA TYR A 106 18.51 13.96 0.16
C TYR A 106 17.96 12.76 0.90
N PHE A 107 16.75 12.88 1.43
CA PHE A 107 16.04 11.80 2.10
C PHE A 107 14.76 11.43 1.33
N PHE A 108 14.70 10.21 0.82
CA PHE A 108 13.56 9.64 0.11
C PHE A 108 12.89 8.58 0.98
N TYR A 109 11.67 8.84 1.44
CA TYR A 109 10.96 7.92 2.33
C TYR A 109 9.70 7.37 1.66
N ASN A 110 9.76 6.10 1.23
CA ASN A 110 8.71 5.43 0.49
C ASN A 110 7.76 4.71 1.46
N GLY A 111 6.58 5.28 1.69
CA GLY A 111 5.65 4.77 2.69
C GLY A 111 4.28 5.41 2.69
N GLY A 112 3.50 5.09 3.73
CA GLY A 112 2.14 5.59 3.98
C GLY A 112 2.12 6.89 4.80
N ASN A 113 1.00 7.12 5.49
CA ASN A 113 0.75 8.33 6.29
C ASN A 113 1.82 8.59 7.36
N ASP A 114 2.17 7.58 8.17
CA ASP A 114 3.21 7.74 9.21
C ASP A 114 4.59 8.06 8.63
N SER A 115 4.86 7.56 7.42
CA SER A 115 6.12 7.86 6.73
C SER A 115 6.12 9.29 6.18
N ALA A 116 4.98 9.77 5.69
CA ALA A 116 4.82 11.16 5.26
C ALA A 116 5.00 12.13 6.44
N ASP A 117 4.41 11.80 7.60
CA ASP A 117 4.60 12.55 8.86
C ASP A 117 6.06 12.57 9.31
N THR A 118 6.73 11.41 9.29
CA THR A 118 8.16 11.31 9.63
C THR A 118 9.02 12.17 8.67
N ALA A 119 8.80 12.06 7.35
CA ALA A 119 9.55 12.85 6.38
C ALA A 119 9.32 14.37 6.56
N PHE A 120 8.09 14.76 6.90
CA PHE A 120 7.75 16.15 7.20
C PHE A 120 8.51 16.65 8.42
N LYS A 121 8.48 15.92 9.53
CA LYS A 121 9.22 16.27 10.76
C LYS A 121 10.73 16.35 10.52
N VAL A 122 11.32 15.37 9.83
CA VAL A 122 12.75 15.41 9.50
C VAL A 122 13.09 16.63 8.65
N SER A 123 12.21 17.05 7.72
CA SER A 123 12.41 18.22 6.90
C SER A 123 12.53 19.53 7.70
N GLU A 124 11.80 19.63 8.81
CA GLU A 124 11.83 20.79 9.71
C GLU A 124 13.00 20.70 10.71
N ILE A 125 13.06 19.59 11.44
CA ILE A 125 14.04 19.36 12.51
C ILE A 125 15.49 19.39 12.00
N SER A 126 15.75 18.88 10.79
CA SER A 126 17.11 18.92 10.22
C SER A 126 17.65 20.34 10.01
N LYS A 127 16.78 21.32 9.77
CA LYS A 127 17.15 22.74 9.70
C LYS A 127 17.52 23.28 11.09
N GLU A 128 16.71 22.95 12.10
CA GLU A 128 16.94 23.36 13.50
C GLU A 128 18.26 22.80 14.04
N LEU A 129 18.61 21.56 13.63
CA LEU A 129 19.86 20.89 13.97
C LEU A 129 21.06 21.34 13.11
N GLY A 130 20.91 22.37 12.29
CA GLY A 130 21.99 22.95 11.48
C GLY A 130 22.49 22.09 10.31
N TYR A 131 21.72 21.09 9.89
CA TYR A 131 22.01 20.25 8.72
C TYR A 131 20.77 20.05 7.86
N PRO A 132 20.37 21.04 7.06
CA PRO A 132 19.15 20.96 6.25
C PRO A 132 19.22 19.83 5.22
N ILE A 133 18.18 19.02 5.19
CA ILE A 133 18.03 17.83 4.32
C ILE A 133 16.79 18.01 3.46
N ASN A 134 16.91 17.76 2.16
CA ASN A 134 15.75 17.74 1.26
C ASN A 134 14.98 16.41 1.42
N CYS A 135 13.87 16.47 2.12
CA CYS A 135 13.01 15.33 2.42
C CYS A 135 11.86 15.22 1.40
N ILE A 136 11.78 14.10 0.73
CA ILE A 136 10.70 13.77 -0.22
C ILE A 136 10.05 12.46 0.26
N ALA A 137 8.80 12.52 0.70
CA ALA A 137 8.02 11.30 0.90
C ALA A 137 7.55 10.77 -0.46
N ILE A 138 7.48 9.45 -0.61
CA ILE A 138 7.03 8.81 -1.84
C ILE A 138 5.80 7.97 -1.52
N PRO A 139 4.66 8.18 -2.21
CA PRO A 139 3.42 7.51 -1.87
C PRO A 139 3.52 6.01 -2.09
N LYS A 140 3.12 5.23 -1.10
CA LYS A 140 3.03 3.78 -1.14
C LYS A 140 2.03 3.31 -0.09
N THR A 141 0.95 2.68 -0.51
CA THR A 141 0.04 1.89 0.32
C THR A 141 -0.94 1.12 -0.56
N VAL A 142 -1.35 -0.06 -0.13
CA VAL A 142 -2.46 -0.81 -0.78
C VAL A 142 -3.82 -0.24 -0.36
N ASP A 143 -3.90 0.48 0.76
CA ASP A 143 -5.16 0.99 1.31
C ASP A 143 -5.72 2.20 0.54
N ASN A 144 -4.93 2.80 -0.37
CA ASN A 144 -5.31 3.97 -1.15
C ASN A 144 -5.79 5.16 -0.31
N ASP A 145 -5.28 5.29 0.90
CA ASP A 145 -5.76 6.18 1.95
C ASP A 145 -4.97 7.49 2.13
N LEU A 146 -3.93 7.72 1.32
CA LEU A 146 -3.19 8.99 1.32
C LEU A 146 -4.01 10.12 0.70
N ALA A 147 -4.08 11.24 1.41
CA ALA A 147 -4.74 12.43 0.91
C ALA A 147 -4.00 13.06 -0.28
N VAL A 148 -4.69 13.93 -1.04
CA VAL A 148 -4.18 14.73 -2.16
C VAL A 148 -3.82 13.91 -3.40
N THR A 149 -3.33 12.70 -3.30
CA THR A 149 -3.07 11.83 -4.47
C THR A 149 -4.33 11.14 -4.96
N ASP A 150 -4.53 11.04 -6.28
CA ASP A 150 -5.66 10.29 -6.86
C ASP A 150 -5.65 8.84 -6.42
N CYS A 151 -4.51 8.17 -6.57
CA CYS A 151 -4.31 6.81 -6.10
C CYS A 151 -2.89 6.63 -5.56
N CYS A 152 -2.68 5.54 -4.81
CA CYS A 152 -1.39 5.19 -4.24
C CYS A 152 -0.78 4.01 -4.98
N PRO A 153 0.50 4.06 -5.39
CA PRO A 153 1.18 2.90 -5.95
C PRO A 153 1.16 1.71 -4.99
N GLY A 154 0.74 0.56 -5.50
CA GLY A 154 0.44 -0.65 -4.75
C GLY A 154 -1.05 -0.99 -4.72
N PHE A 155 -1.93 0.02 -4.67
CA PHE A 155 -3.38 -0.19 -4.66
C PHE A 155 -3.90 -0.81 -5.96
N GLY A 156 -3.50 -0.32 -7.12
CA GLY A 156 -4.00 -0.83 -8.40
C GLY A 156 -3.72 -2.32 -8.61
N SER A 157 -2.54 -2.79 -8.23
CA SER A 157 -2.17 -4.20 -8.29
C SER A 157 -2.93 -5.06 -7.28
N ALA A 158 -3.09 -4.57 -6.03
CA ALA A 158 -3.88 -5.26 -5.02
C ALA A 158 -5.36 -5.32 -5.42
N ALA A 159 -5.90 -4.25 -5.97
CA ALA A 159 -7.26 -4.19 -6.52
C ALA A 159 -7.47 -5.22 -7.64
N LYS A 160 -6.49 -5.37 -8.55
CA LYS A 160 -6.52 -6.38 -9.61
C LYS A 160 -6.54 -7.80 -9.03
N TYR A 161 -5.67 -8.08 -8.05
CA TYR A 161 -5.65 -9.37 -7.35
C TYR A 161 -7.02 -9.68 -6.72
N ILE A 162 -7.60 -8.73 -5.98
CA ILE A 162 -8.89 -8.91 -5.31
C ILE A 162 -10.01 -9.15 -6.33
N ALA A 163 -10.08 -8.34 -7.38
CA ALA A 163 -11.10 -8.50 -8.42
C ALA A 163 -11.00 -9.87 -9.10
N THR A 164 -9.80 -10.28 -9.51
CA THR A 164 -9.56 -11.57 -10.17
C THR A 164 -9.87 -12.74 -9.23
N SER A 165 -9.33 -12.73 -8.00
CA SER A 165 -9.59 -13.80 -7.03
C SER A 165 -11.07 -13.89 -6.64
N THR A 166 -11.78 -12.76 -6.57
CA THR A 166 -13.23 -12.75 -6.32
C THR A 166 -13.98 -13.39 -7.48
N MET A 167 -13.63 -13.06 -8.72
CA MET A 167 -14.26 -13.63 -9.91
C MET A 167 -14.03 -15.14 -10.00
N GLU A 168 -12.79 -15.60 -9.89
CA GLU A 168 -12.43 -17.02 -9.99
C GLU A 168 -13.08 -17.85 -8.86
N ALA A 169 -13.01 -17.39 -7.61
CA ALA A 169 -13.69 -18.04 -6.50
C ALA A 169 -15.21 -18.06 -6.66
N SER A 170 -15.80 -17.03 -7.27
CA SER A 170 -17.24 -16.99 -7.52
C SER A 170 -17.70 -18.01 -8.55
N LEU A 171 -16.90 -18.25 -9.58
CA LEU A 171 -17.17 -19.26 -10.60
C LEU A 171 -17.09 -20.68 -10.03
N ASP A 172 -16.11 -20.94 -9.14
CA ASP A 172 -16.01 -22.21 -8.42
C ASP A 172 -17.22 -22.45 -7.54
N VAL A 173 -17.61 -21.47 -6.72
CA VAL A 173 -18.80 -21.57 -5.86
C VAL A 173 -20.08 -21.77 -6.68
N ALA A 174 -20.24 -21.02 -7.77
CA ALA A 174 -21.40 -21.14 -8.65
C ALA A 174 -21.52 -22.56 -9.23
N SER A 175 -20.41 -23.18 -9.62
CA SER A 175 -20.38 -24.50 -10.27
C SER A 175 -20.87 -25.62 -9.37
N MET A 176 -20.77 -25.49 -8.03
CA MET A 176 -21.17 -26.51 -7.07
C MET A 176 -22.31 -26.08 -6.13
N SER A 177 -22.87 -24.90 -6.33
CA SER A 177 -23.82 -24.30 -5.41
C SER A 177 -25.14 -25.05 -5.27
N GLU A 178 -25.52 -25.87 -6.23
CA GLU A 178 -26.78 -26.64 -6.16
C GLU A 178 -26.76 -27.62 -4.99
N THR A 179 -25.71 -28.38 -4.82
CA THR A 179 -25.59 -29.46 -3.86
C THR A 179 -24.63 -29.22 -2.70
N SER A 180 -23.84 -28.13 -2.74
CA SER A 180 -22.77 -27.90 -1.79
C SER A 180 -22.77 -26.47 -1.22
N THR A 181 -21.68 -25.72 -1.39
CA THR A 181 -21.45 -24.41 -0.78
C THR A 181 -22.37 -23.34 -1.33
N LYS A 182 -23.12 -22.68 -0.46
CA LYS A 182 -24.06 -21.61 -0.81
C LYS A 182 -23.46 -20.21 -0.64
N VAL A 183 -22.48 -20.06 0.27
CA VAL A 183 -21.91 -18.76 0.58
C VAL A 183 -20.39 -18.85 0.63
N PHE A 184 -19.73 -17.89 -0.03
CA PHE A 184 -18.28 -17.70 0.10
C PHE A 184 -17.98 -16.28 0.60
N ILE A 185 -17.01 -16.15 1.50
CA ILE A 185 -16.62 -14.88 2.11
C ILE A 185 -15.12 -14.66 1.86
N LEU A 186 -14.77 -13.57 1.19
CA LEU A 186 -13.39 -13.13 1.04
C LEU A 186 -13.13 -11.94 1.96
N GLU A 187 -12.20 -12.08 2.92
CA GLU A 187 -11.74 -10.99 3.75
C GLU A 187 -10.55 -10.30 3.09
N VAL A 188 -10.57 -8.96 3.09
CA VAL A 188 -9.52 -8.11 2.51
C VAL A 188 -9.09 -7.03 3.49
N MET A 189 -7.86 -6.52 3.32
CA MET A 189 -7.33 -5.39 4.08
C MET A 189 -8.18 -4.14 3.88
N GLY A 190 -8.06 -3.19 4.78
CA GLY A 190 -8.73 -1.89 4.74
C GLY A 190 -9.33 -1.52 6.10
N ARG A 191 -8.48 -1.14 7.06
CA ARG A 191 -8.91 -0.84 8.43
C ARG A 191 -9.89 0.32 8.52
N HIS A 192 -9.60 1.42 7.84
CA HIS A 192 -10.36 2.67 7.95
C HIS A 192 -10.99 3.11 6.62
N ALA A 193 -10.55 2.55 5.51
CA ALA A 193 -11.00 2.90 4.17
C ALA A 193 -11.31 1.64 3.33
N GLY A 194 -12.48 1.63 2.73
CA GLY A 194 -13.03 0.47 2.01
C GLY A 194 -12.57 0.32 0.55
N TRP A 195 -11.48 0.98 0.14
CA TRP A 195 -11.01 0.94 -1.24
C TRP A 195 -10.71 -0.47 -1.75
N MET A 196 -10.06 -1.30 -0.92
CA MET A 196 -9.73 -2.69 -1.24
C MET A 196 -11.00 -3.52 -1.44
N ALA A 197 -11.94 -3.48 -0.50
CA ALA A 197 -13.21 -4.20 -0.62
C ALA A 197 -14.02 -3.69 -1.82
N ALA A 198 -14.06 -2.36 -2.05
CA ALA A 198 -14.76 -1.75 -3.18
C ALA A 198 -14.21 -2.24 -4.54
N SER A 199 -12.90 -2.52 -4.64
CA SER A 199 -12.28 -2.99 -5.87
C SER A 199 -12.76 -4.36 -6.33
N SER A 200 -13.28 -5.19 -5.41
CA SER A 200 -13.86 -6.49 -5.74
C SER A 200 -15.04 -6.38 -6.71
N ALA A 201 -15.73 -5.23 -6.73
CA ALA A 201 -16.82 -4.99 -7.66
C ALA A 201 -16.40 -5.03 -9.14
N LEU A 202 -15.09 -4.89 -9.43
CA LEU A 202 -14.55 -5.04 -10.78
C LEU A 202 -14.54 -6.49 -11.28
N ALA A 203 -14.83 -7.46 -10.41
CA ALA A 203 -15.02 -8.87 -10.79
C ALA A 203 -16.26 -9.09 -11.67
N ARG A 204 -17.23 -8.18 -11.62
CA ARG A 204 -18.48 -8.33 -12.35
C ARG A 204 -18.33 -7.98 -13.81
N THR A 205 -18.87 -8.84 -14.67
CA THR A 205 -19.09 -8.58 -16.09
C THR A 205 -20.56 -8.30 -16.38
N GLU A 206 -21.46 -8.94 -15.59
CA GLU A 206 -22.91 -8.80 -15.68
C GLU A 206 -23.52 -8.28 -14.38
N LYS A 207 -24.77 -7.84 -14.46
CA LYS A 207 -25.49 -7.22 -13.32
C LYS A 207 -25.61 -8.12 -12.09
N ASN A 208 -25.77 -9.42 -12.29
CA ASN A 208 -26.01 -10.40 -11.23
C ASN A 208 -24.75 -11.18 -10.83
N ASP A 209 -23.58 -10.82 -11.41
CA ASP A 209 -22.32 -11.45 -11.04
C ASP A 209 -21.87 -11.09 -9.61
N ALA A 210 -21.06 -11.97 -9.06
CA ALA A 210 -20.40 -11.73 -7.77
C ALA A 210 -19.29 -10.66 -7.88
N PRO A 211 -18.97 -9.98 -6.78
CA PRO A 211 -19.52 -10.15 -5.43
C PRO A 211 -20.92 -9.57 -5.29
N HIS A 212 -21.80 -10.28 -4.58
CA HIS A 212 -23.18 -9.84 -4.37
C HIS A 212 -23.30 -8.86 -3.19
N ILE A 213 -22.39 -8.98 -2.22
CA ILE A 213 -22.33 -8.15 -1.02
C ILE A 213 -20.87 -7.68 -0.82
N ILE A 214 -20.71 -6.39 -0.61
CA ILE A 214 -19.42 -5.76 -0.25
C ILE A 214 -19.63 -5.04 1.08
N LEU A 215 -18.86 -5.42 2.11
CA LEU A 215 -18.91 -4.81 3.42
C LEU A 215 -17.75 -3.83 3.58
N LEU A 216 -18.09 -2.56 3.84
CA LEU A 216 -17.17 -1.43 3.86
C LEU A 216 -17.03 -0.87 5.28
N PRO A 217 -15.84 -0.40 5.71
CA PRO A 217 -15.64 0.23 7.02
C PRO A 217 -16.45 1.51 7.20
N GLU A 218 -16.79 2.20 6.10
CA GLU A 218 -17.58 3.42 6.08
C GLU A 218 -19.07 3.18 6.34
N VAL A 219 -19.52 1.92 6.34
CA VAL A 219 -20.93 1.54 6.54
C VAL A 219 -21.07 0.77 7.82
N THR A 220 -21.92 1.26 8.72
CA THR A 220 -22.24 0.55 9.97
C THR A 220 -22.90 -0.80 9.67
N PHE A 221 -22.32 -1.88 10.19
CA PHE A 221 -22.82 -3.22 9.99
C PHE A 221 -24.14 -3.43 10.73
N ASN A 222 -25.14 -3.90 10.00
CA ASN A 222 -26.44 -4.28 10.55
C ASN A 222 -26.71 -5.77 10.26
N LEU A 223 -26.72 -6.58 11.31
CA LEU A 223 -26.85 -8.03 11.21
C LEU A 223 -28.18 -8.46 10.55
N LYS A 224 -29.32 -7.82 10.91
CA LYS A 224 -30.64 -8.19 10.36
C LYS A 224 -30.67 -7.94 8.84
N ASN A 225 -30.20 -6.77 8.40
CA ASN A 225 -30.15 -6.42 6.98
C ASN A 225 -29.18 -7.32 6.20
N PHE A 226 -28.04 -7.64 6.78
CA PHE A 226 -27.05 -8.54 6.20
C PHE A 226 -27.61 -9.94 5.95
N LEU A 227 -28.22 -10.56 6.96
CA LEU A 227 -28.82 -11.89 6.82
C LEU A 227 -29.99 -11.91 5.83
N SER A 228 -30.81 -10.85 5.83
CA SER A 228 -31.90 -10.69 4.85
C SER A 228 -31.37 -10.59 3.43
N LYS A 229 -30.28 -9.82 3.22
CA LYS A 229 -29.64 -9.67 1.91
C LYS A 229 -29.08 -10.99 1.40
N ILE A 230 -28.41 -11.79 2.26
CA ILE A 230 -27.90 -13.12 1.89
C ILE A 230 -29.04 -14.03 1.44
N LYS A 231 -30.12 -14.14 2.23
CA LYS A 231 -31.29 -14.96 1.87
C LYS A 231 -31.85 -14.58 0.51
N LYS A 232 -32.01 -13.27 0.27
CA LYS A 232 -32.50 -12.75 -1.01
C LYS A 232 -31.60 -13.16 -2.16
N VAL A 233 -30.28 -12.98 -2.02
CA VAL A 233 -29.30 -13.29 -3.06
C VAL A 233 -29.25 -14.80 -3.33
N VAL A 234 -29.19 -15.64 -2.30
CA VAL A 234 -29.18 -17.11 -2.46
C VAL A 234 -30.46 -17.60 -3.14
N ASN A 235 -31.63 -17.06 -2.78
CA ASN A 235 -32.90 -17.44 -3.44
C ASN A 235 -32.95 -17.01 -4.92
N GLN A 236 -32.28 -15.90 -5.28
CA GLN A 236 -32.27 -15.40 -6.66
C GLN A 236 -31.22 -16.05 -7.54
N ASN A 237 -30.03 -16.34 -7.00
CA ASN A 237 -28.86 -16.75 -7.78
C ASN A 237 -28.38 -18.18 -7.43
N GLY A 238 -28.94 -18.81 -6.41
CA GLY A 238 -28.49 -20.12 -5.92
C GLY A 238 -27.30 -20.04 -4.95
N TYR A 239 -26.53 -18.95 -4.96
CA TYR A 239 -25.35 -18.75 -4.12
C TYR A 239 -25.14 -17.27 -3.80
N CYS A 240 -24.21 -16.96 -2.88
CA CYS A 240 -23.85 -15.62 -2.50
C CYS A 240 -22.35 -15.50 -2.22
N VAL A 241 -21.67 -14.56 -2.88
CA VAL A 241 -20.27 -14.20 -2.60
C VAL A 241 -20.23 -12.85 -1.91
N ILE A 242 -19.49 -12.80 -0.81
CA ILE A 242 -19.34 -11.64 0.06
C ILE A 242 -17.86 -11.25 0.07
N VAL A 243 -17.56 -9.98 -0.14
CA VAL A 243 -16.23 -9.44 0.13
C VAL A 243 -16.33 -8.50 1.32
N ALA A 244 -15.54 -8.74 2.35
CA ALA A 244 -15.59 -8.00 3.61
C ALA A 244 -14.23 -7.33 3.90
N SER A 245 -14.24 -6.03 4.17
CA SER A 245 -13.07 -5.37 4.76
C SER A 245 -12.88 -5.80 6.21
N GLU A 246 -11.62 -6.01 6.62
CA GLU A 246 -11.27 -6.26 8.02
C GLU A 246 -11.74 -5.15 8.98
N GLY A 247 -11.89 -3.93 8.44
CA GLY A 247 -12.27 -2.73 9.18
C GLY A 247 -13.77 -2.50 9.38
N VAL A 248 -14.62 -3.48 9.07
CA VAL A 248 -16.08 -3.37 9.27
C VAL A 248 -16.42 -3.20 10.73
N LYS A 249 -17.30 -2.23 11.04
CA LYS A 249 -17.68 -1.86 12.42
C LYS A 249 -19.16 -2.07 12.70
N ASN A 250 -19.46 -2.40 13.95
CA ASN A 250 -20.83 -2.47 14.44
C ASN A 250 -21.40 -1.07 14.76
N ASN A 251 -22.63 -1.01 15.23
CA ASN A 251 -23.32 0.22 15.61
C ASN A 251 -22.73 0.95 16.83
N LYS A 252 -21.83 0.30 17.57
CA LYS A 252 -21.07 0.90 18.69
C LYS A 252 -19.69 1.43 18.24
N GLY A 253 -19.39 1.40 16.94
CA GLY A 253 -18.10 1.83 16.38
C GLY A 253 -16.95 0.84 16.62
N LYS A 254 -17.20 -0.33 17.22
CA LYS A 254 -16.20 -1.38 17.42
C LYS A 254 -16.05 -2.23 16.16
N PHE A 255 -14.84 -2.66 15.86
CA PHE A 255 -14.58 -3.60 14.78
C PHE A 255 -15.29 -4.94 15.04
N LEU A 256 -15.78 -5.62 14.00
CA LEU A 256 -16.47 -6.91 14.14
C LEU A 256 -15.54 -8.01 14.64
N ALA A 257 -14.27 -7.96 14.31
CA ALA A 257 -13.25 -8.91 14.71
C ALA A 257 -12.01 -8.15 15.23
N GLU A 258 -12.13 -7.60 16.42
CA GLU A 258 -11.06 -6.97 17.15
C GLU A 258 -10.43 -7.99 18.11
N THR A 259 -9.09 -8.10 18.07
CA THR A 259 -8.34 -8.92 19.02
C THR A 259 -7.74 -8.04 20.13
N ASP A 260 -7.41 -8.63 21.26
CA ASP A 260 -6.78 -7.94 22.38
C ASP A 260 -5.30 -7.59 22.10
N THR A 261 -4.72 -8.10 21.00
CA THR A 261 -3.34 -7.82 20.59
C THR A 261 -3.24 -6.52 19.81
N LYS A 262 -2.12 -5.80 19.99
CA LYS A 262 -1.81 -4.55 19.27
C LYS A 262 -0.65 -4.75 18.30
N ASP A 263 -0.70 -4.03 17.17
CA ASP A 263 0.42 -3.98 16.23
C ASP A 263 1.55 -3.03 16.74
N ALA A 264 2.67 -3.00 16.02
CA ALA A 264 3.82 -2.17 16.36
C ALA A 264 3.54 -0.64 16.39
N PHE A 265 2.40 -0.19 15.88
CA PHE A 265 1.93 1.20 15.95
C PHE A 265 0.90 1.43 17.06
N GLY A 266 0.58 0.40 17.86
CA GLY A 266 -0.38 0.48 18.97
C GLY A 266 -1.85 0.33 18.54
N HIS A 267 -2.14 -0.03 17.28
CA HIS A 267 -3.49 -0.30 16.83
C HIS A 267 -3.90 -1.73 17.16
N ALA A 268 -5.19 -1.95 17.53
CA ALA A 268 -5.74 -3.29 17.70
C ALA A 268 -5.49 -4.15 16.45
N GLN A 269 -4.99 -5.35 16.62
CA GLN A 269 -4.82 -6.27 15.52
C GLN A 269 -6.20 -6.68 15.02
N LEU A 270 -6.44 -6.52 13.72
CA LEU A 270 -7.67 -6.90 13.05
C LEU A 270 -7.46 -8.19 12.26
N GLY A 271 -8.57 -8.81 11.93
CA GLY A 271 -8.63 -10.04 11.14
C GLY A 271 -9.60 -11.03 11.78
N GLY A 272 -10.16 -11.89 10.93
CA GLY A 272 -11.16 -12.84 11.38
C GLY A 272 -12.60 -12.36 11.21
N VAL A 273 -12.85 -11.31 10.43
CA VAL A 273 -14.20 -10.88 10.02
C VAL A 273 -14.87 -12.01 9.22
N ALA A 274 -14.16 -12.66 8.30
CA ALA A 274 -14.71 -13.75 7.50
C ALA A 274 -15.12 -14.97 8.35
N PRO A 275 -14.29 -15.53 9.24
CA PRO A 275 -14.72 -16.61 10.13
C PRO A 275 -15.84 -16.19 11.08
N TYR A 276 -15.85 -14.95 11.57
CA TYR A 276 -16.94 -14.42 12.39
C TYR A 276 -18.26 -14.42 11.62
N LEU A 277 -18.30 -13.86 10.41
CA LEU A 277 -19.49 -13.85 9.55
C LEU A 277 -19.91 -15.26 9.14
N SER A 278 -18.96 -16.13 8.84
CA SER A 278 -19.19 -17.55 8.53
C SER A 278 -19.94 -18.27 9.68
N SER A 279 -19.47 -18.08 10.91
CA SER A 279 -20.13 -18.64 12.10
C SER A 279 -21.58 -18.15 12.24
N ILE A 280 -21.82 -16.86 12.02
CA ILE A 280 -23.17 -16.27 12.10
C ILE A 280 -24.08 -16.84 11.00
N ILE A 281 -23.60 -16.91 9.76
CA ILE A 281 -24.35 -17.45 8.62
C ILE A 281 -24.75 -18.92 8.90
N ASN A 282 -23.81 -19.72 9.35
CA ASN A 282 -24.10 -21.11 9.71
C ASN A 282 -25.16 -21.21 10.82
N LYS A 283 -24.98 -20.47 11.92
CA LYS A 283 -25.91 -20.51 13.06
C LYS A 283 -27.30 -20.00 12.71
N LYS A 284 -27.43 -18.91 11.96
CA LYS A 284 -28.69 -18.20 11.71
C LYS A 284 -29.43 -18.64 10.44
N LEU A 285 -28.68 -19.03 9.39
CA LEU A 285 -29.26 -19.36 8.09
C LEU A 285 -29.14 -20.86 7.75
N LYS A 286 -28.28 -21.60 8.45
CA LYS A 286 -28.01 -23.04 8.18
C LYS A 286 -27.45 -23.24 6.74
N LEU A 287 -26.80 -22.24 6.17
CA LEU A 287 -26.20 -22.30 4.83
C LEU A 287 -24.76 -22.79 4.95
N LYS A 288 -24.41 -23.81 4.16
CA LYS A 288 -23.03 -24.25 4.02
C LYS A 288 -22.21 -23.10 3.43
N ASN A 289 -21.13 -22.73 4.09
CA ASN A 289 -20.30 -21.61 3.67
C ASN A 289 -18.81 -21.91 3.89
N HIS A 290 -17.97 -21.24 3.08
CA HIS A 290 -16.52 -21.21 3.19
C HIS A 290 -16.01 -19.78 3.17
N TRP A 291 -14.78 -19.59 3.57
CA TRP A 291 -14.15 -18.28 3.60
C TRP A 291 -12.65 -18.36 3.33
N ALA A 292 -12.09 -17.24 2.90
CA ALA A 292 -10.66 -17.04 2.76
C ALA A 292 -10.29 -15.65 3.29
N VAL A 293 -9.06 -15.52 3.77
CA VAL A 293 -8.45 -14.23 4.14
C VAL A 293 -7.30 -13.98 3.17
N SER A 294 -7.36 -12.88 2.42
CA SER A 294 -6.32 -12.53 1.44
C SER A 294 -5.01 -12.12 2.11
N ASP A 295 -5.06 -11.54 3.28
CA ASP A 295 -3.94 -11.08 4.11
C ASP A 295 -2.75 -10.56 3.26
N TYR A 296 -1.54 -11.07 3.45
CA TYR A 296 -0.36 -10.62 2.70
C TYR A 296 -0.37 -10.97 1.21
N LEU A 297 -1.16 -11.98 0.79
CA LEU A 297 -1.23 -12.38 -0.62
C LEU A 297 -1.67 -11.22 -1.51
N GLN A 298 -2.69 -10.44 -1.09
CA GLN A 298 -3.22 -9.32 -1.87
C GLN A 298 -2.20 -8.20 -2.12
N ARG A 299 -1.20 -8.02 -1.26
CA ARG A 299 -0.19 -6.97 -1.42
C ARG A 299 1.14 -7.46 -2.00
N SER A 300 1.37 -8.76 -2.03
CA SER A 300 2.61 -9.38 -2.52
C SER A 300 2.50 -10.00 -3.92
N ALA A 301 1.30 -10.14 -4.47
CA ALA A 301 1.01 -10.83 -5.73
C ALA A 301 1.58 -10.09 -6.95
N ARG A 302 2.92 -10.15 -7.12
CA ARG A 302 3.62 -9.50 -8.24
C ARG A 302 3.27 -10.11 -9.59
N HIS A 303 2.92 -11.40 -9.62
CA HIS A 303 2.54 -12.13 -10.82
C HIS A 303 1.27 -11.60 -11.51
N ILE A 304 0.43 -10.86 -10.80
CA ILE A 304 -0.81 -10.26 -11.34
C ILE A 304 -0.80 -8.72 -11.26
N ALA A 305 0.36 -8.10 -11.07
CA ALA A 305 0.44 -6.65 -10.93
C ALA A 305 -0.16 -5.91 -12.14
N SER A 306 -0.85 -4.80 -11.87
CA SER A 306 -1.35 -3.89 -12.89
C SER A 306 -0.22 -3.11 -13.55
N LYS A 307 -0.22 -3.02 -14.89
CA LYS A 307 0.72 -2.18 -15.63
C LYS A 307 0.55 -0.70 -15.31
N THR A 308 -0.69 -0.25 -15.15
CA THR A 308 -0.98 1.14 -14.72
C THR A 308 -0.32 1.45 -13.38
N ASP A 309 -0.50 0.58 -12.39
CA ASP A 309 0.07 0.73 -11.06
C ASP A 309 1.60 0.69 -11.06
N LEU A 310 2.19 -0.18 -11.86
CA LEU A 310 3.64 -0.26 -12.06
C LEU A 310 4.20 1.06 -12.62
N LEU A 311 3.54 1.63 -13.64
CA LEU A 311 3.94 2.91 -14.22
C LEU A 311 3.79 4.07 -13.23
N HIS A 312 2.75 4.06 -12.39
CA HIS A 312 2.61 5.02 -11.28
C HIS A 312 3.77 4.92 -10.30
N ALA A 313 4.14 3.71 -9.88
CA ALA A 313 5.24 3.47 -8.95
C ALA A 313 6.59 3.97 -9.51
N GLU A 314 6.86 3.72 -10.78
CA GLU A 314 8.06 4.23 -11.45
C GLU A 314 8.05 5.77 -11.54
N ALA A 315 6.92 6.34 -11.93
CA ALA A 315 6.81 7.79 -12.11
C ALA A 315 6.99 8.57 -10.80
N VAL A 316 6.42 8.11 -9.68
CA VAL A 316 6.62 8.79 -8.39
C VAL A 316 8.07 8.70 -7.92
N GLY A 317 8.77 7.57 -8.19
CA GLY A 317 10.20 7.44 -7.92
C GLY A 317 11.07 8.41 -8.72
N ILE A 318 10.81 8.53 -10.03
CA ILE A 318 11.50 9.49 -10.92
C ILE A 318 11.26 10.93 -10.46
N HIS A 319 10.00 11.30 -10.18
CA HIS A 319 9.68 12.68 -9.82
C HIS A 319 10.17 13.05 -8.42
N ALA A 320 10.28 12.09 -7.50
CA ALA A 320 10.92 12.32 -6.21
C ALA A 320 12.35 12.84 -6.39
N VAL A 321 13.14 12.21 -7.26
CA VAL A 321 14.50 12.67 -7.58
C VAL A 321 14.47 14.06 -8.23
N LYS A 322 13.60 14.26 -9.23
CA LYS A 322 13.49 15.54 -9.94
C LYS A 322 13.10 16.69 -9.01
N TYR A 323 12.25 16.46 -8.03
CA TYR A 323 11.87 17.48 -7.04
C TYR A 323 13.01 17.78 -6.07
N ALA A 324 13.68 16.75 -5.57
CA ALA A 324 14.82 16.91 -4.67
C ALA A 324 15.97 17.73 -5.30
N ILE A 325 16.37 17.44 -6.56
CA ILE A 325 17.43 18.17 -7.24
C ILE A 325 17.04 19.60 -7.66
N LYS A 326 15.74 19.94 -7.67
CA LYS A 326 15.21 21.29 -7.80
C LYS A 326 15.18 22.05 -6.48
N GLY A 327 15.64 21.45 -5.39
CA GLY A 327 15.64 22.06 -4.06
C GLY A 327 14.31 22.02 -3.33
N MET A 328 13.33 21.26 -3.83
CA MET A 328 12.05 21.08 -3.11
C MET A 328 12.29 20.27 -1.85
N ASN A 329 11.61 20.64 -0.77
CA ASN A 329 11.68 19.99 0.54
C ASN A 329 10.29 19.88 1.17
N GLY A 330 10.04 18.81 1.95
CA GLY A 330 8.75 18.62 2.61
C GLY A 330 7.60 18.38 1.63
N VAL A 331 7.86 17.70 0.50
CA VAL A 331 6.86 17.43 -0.54
C VAL A 331 6.75 15.93 -0.86
N MET A 332 5.64 15.58 -1.52
CA MET A 332 5.37 14.25 -2.07
C MET A 332 5.01 14.38 -3.55
N PRO A 333 5.57 13.54 -4.46
CA PRO A 333 5.06 13.39 -5.82
C PRO A 333 3.70 12.71 -5.77
N VAL A 334 2.63 13.43 -6.11
CA VAL A 334 1.26 12.92 -6.12
C VAL A 334 0.77 12.66 -7.54
N ILE A 335 -0.07 11.64 -7.70
CA ILE A 335 -0.73 11.32 -8.95
C ILE A 335 -1.97 12.20 -9.08
N VAL A 336 -2.06 12.95 -10.15
CA VAL A 336 -3.20 13.80 -10.48
C VAL A 336 -3.89 13.24 -11.72
N ARG A 337 -5.15 12.81 -11.55
CA ARG A 337 -5.97 12.27 -12.64
C ARG A 337 -6.37 13.36 -13.62
N GLY A 338 -6.25 13.08 -14.91
CA GLY A 338 -6.77 13.95 -15.98
C GLY A 338 -8.30 13.98 -16.03
N LYS A 339 -8.85 15.08 -16.52
CA LYS A 339 -10.29 15.30 -16.62
C LYS A 339 -10.95 14.71 -17.88
N GLY A 340 -10.17 14.12 -18.79
CA GLY A 340 -10.66 13.59 -20.07
C GLY A 340 -11.48 12.30 -19.93
N LYS A 341 -12.17 11.89 -21.02
CA LYS A 341 -12.91 10.61 -21.09
C LYS A 341 -11.97 9.39 -20.97
N LYS A 342 -10.79 9.46 -21.59
CA LYS A 342 -9.75 8.45 -21.48
C LYS A 342 -8.93 8.70 -20.22
N TYR A 343 -8.62 7.65 -19.45
CA TYR A 343 -7.77 7.76 -18.28
C TYR A 343 -6.39 8.30 -18.67
N SER A 344 -6.00 9.37 -18.00
CA SER A 344 -4.67 9.99 -18.08
C SER A 344 -4.28 10.51 -16.71
N TRP A 345 -3.01 10.71 -16.49
CA TRP A 345 -2.48 11.19 -15.23
C TRP A 345 -1.16 11.94 -15.42
N LYS A 346 -0.81 12.74 -14.44
CA LYS A 346 0.48 13.43 -14.33
C LYS A 346 0.95 13.39 -12.88
N ILE A 347 2.24 13.68 -12.67
CA ILE A 347 2.80 13.79 -11.32
C ILE A 347 3.00 15.27 -11.00
N GLU A 348 2.51 15.68 -9.84
CA GLU A 348 2.69 17.03 -9.29
C GLU A 348 3.28 16.96 -7.87
N PRO A 349 3.99 18.00 -7.40
CA PRO A 349 4.43 18.06 -6.02
C PRO A 349 3.28 18.53 -5.12
N ALA A 350 3.11 17.91 -3.97
CA ALA A 350 2.19 18.36 -2.94
C ALA A 350 2.92 18.50 -1.59
N PRO A 351 2.64 19.54 -0.79
CA PRO A 351 3.29 19.71 0.51
C PRO A 351 2.86 18.63 1.50
N LEU A 352 3.80 18.10 2.27
CA LEU A 352 3.55 17.05 3.25
C LEU A 352 2.59 17.48 4.36
N SER A 353 2.53 18.77 4.69
CA SER A 353 1.58 19.34 5.65
C SER A 353 0.11 19.09 5.27
N LYS A 354 -0.20 18.84 3.99
CA LYS A 354 -1.56 18.51 3.52
C LYS A 354 -1.85 17.00 3.46
N ILE A 355 -0.83 16.18 3.67
CA ILE A 355 -0.88 14.71 3.49
C ILE A 355 -0.71 13.99 4.82
N ALA A 356 0.29 14.40 5.60
CA ALA A 356 0.62 13.78 6.88
C ALA A 356 -0.58 13.78 7.83
N ASN A 357 -0.88 12.62 8.40
CA ASN A 357 -1.98 12.41 9.35
C ASN A 357 -3.40 12.70 8.78
N VAL A 358 -3.56 12.69 7.44
CA VAL A 358 -4.86 12.85 6.78
C VAL A 358 -5.21 11.58 6.01
N GLU A 359 -6.34 10.95 6.35
CA GLU A 359 -6.84 9.74 5.69
C GLU A 359 -7.86 10.05 4.59
N LYS A 360 -7.67 9.48 3.41
CA LYS A 360 -8.62 9.50 2.28
C LYS A 360 -9.57 8.30 2.35
N LYS A 361 -10.75 8.51 2.88
CA LYS A 361 -11.81 7.50 2.93
C LYS A 361 -12.49 7.30 1.58
N LEU A 362 -13.19 6.17 1.44
CA LEU A 362 -14.04 5.94 0.27
C LEU A 362 -15.19 6.96 0.25
N PRO A 363 -15.38 7.73 -0.84
CA PRO A 363 -16.43 8.75 -0.91
C PRO A 363 -17.83 8.15 -0.75
N LYS A 364 -18.69 8.81 0.00
CA LYS A 364 -20.12 8.38 0.14
C LYS A 364 -20.81 8.17 -1.20
N SER A 365 -20.47 8.98 -2.22
CA SER A 365 -21.01 8.83 -3.58
C SER A 365 -20.57 7.55 -4.31
N PHE A 366 -19.59 6.83 -3.76
CA PHE A 366 -19.13 5.55 -4.29
C PHE A 366 -19.86 4.37 -3.66
N ILE A 367 -20.59 4.59 -2.57
CA ILE A 367 -21.32 3.56 -1.82
C ILE A 367 -22.77 3.52 -2.31
N SER A 368 -23.31 2.33 -2.55
CA SER A 368 -24.73 2.17 -2.94
C SER A 368 -25.69 2.54 -1.80
N LYS A 369 -26.92 2.89 -2.14
CA LYS A 369 -27.92 3.34 -1.16
C LYS A 369 -28.23 2.28 -0.08
N ASP A 370 -28.17 0.99 -0.43
CA ASP A 370 -28.39 -0.11 0.50
C ASP A 370 -27.16 -0.43 1.38
N GLY A 371 -26.02 0.20 1.13
CA GLY A 371 -24.76 0.02 1.88
C GLY A 371 -24.04 -1.30 1.62
N PHE A 372 -24.52 -2.15 0.71
CA PHE A 372 -23.97 -3.48 0.44
C PHE A 372 -23.20 -3.55 -0.88
N ASN A 373 -22.97 -2.42 -1.52
CA ASN A 373 -22.33 -2.39 -2.82
C ASN A 373 -21.69 -1.04 -3.14
N VAL A 374 -21.09 -0.94 -4.33
CA VAL A 374 -20.55 0.31 -4.86
C VAL A 374 -21.33 0.81 -6.08
N THR A 375 -21.21 2.11 -6.36
CA THR A 375 -21.89 2.76 -7.49
C THR A 375 -21.06 2.68 -8.78
N SER A 376 -21.68 2.99 -9.91
CA SER A 376 -20.97 3.12 -11.20
C SER A 376 -19.87 4.19 -11.18
N LYS A 377 -19.96 5.20 -10.29
CA LYS A 377 -18.88 6.18 -10.09
C LYS A 377 -17.63 5.52 -9.54
N ALA A 378 -17.78 4.60 -8.58
CA ALA A 378 -16.66 3.83 -8.04
C ALA A 378 -16.03 2.94 -9.12
N ILE A 379 -16.84 2.22 -9.89
CA ILE A 379 -16.35 1.37 -11.00
C ILE A 379 -15.54 2.21 -12.00
N LYS A 380 -16.05 3.35 -12.44
CA LYS A 380 -15.35 4.26 -13.37
C LYS A 380 -14.03 4.77 -12.79
N TYR A 381 -13.94 4.99 -11.50
CA TYR A 381 -12.70 5.39 -10.85
C TYR A 381 -11.70 4.24 -10.77
N LEU A 382 -12.14 3.05 -10.37
CA LEU A 382 -11.31 1.89 -10.08
C LEU A 382 -10.80 1.19 -11.34
N GLN A 383 -11.65 1.05 -12.37
CA GLN A 383 -11.36 0.26 -13.58
C GLN A 383 -10.02 0.59 -14.24
N PRO A 384 -9.63 1.86 -14.46
CA PRO A 384 -8.35 2.18 -15.10
C PRO A 384 -7.13 1.76 -14.30
N LEU A 385 -7.26 1.63 -12.97
CA LEU A 385 -6.14 1.36 -12.08
C LEU A 385 -5.67 -0.10 -12.14
N ILE A 386 -6.53 -1.02 -12.61
CA ILE A 386 -6.21 -2.44 -12.73
C ILE A 386 -5.75 -2.85 -14.14
N LEU A 387 -5.70 -1.90 -15.08
CA LEU A 387 -5.50 -2.23 -16.49
C LEU A 387 -4.04 -2.58 -16.82
N GLY A 388 -3.95 -3.49 -17.79
CA GLY A 388 -2.71 -3.94 -18.41
C GLY A 388 -1.95 -4.97 -17.58
N GLU A 389 -1.17 -5.78 -18.33
CA GLU A 389 -0.39 -6.87 -17.75
C GLU A 389 1.05 -6.42 -17.53
N ALA A 390 1.62 -6.81 -16.42
CA ALA A 390 3.00 -6.53 -16.04
C ALA A 390 3.64 -7.76 -15.38
N PHE A 391 3.63 -8.88 -16.10
CA PHE A 391 4.18 -10.13 -15.60
C PHE A 391 5.66 -9.98 -15.25
N PRO A 392 6.14 -10.56 -14.14
CA PRO A 392 7.56 -10.69 -13.86
C PRO A 392 8.16 -11.76 -14.78
N ASN A 393 9.49 -11.80 -14.88
CA ASN A 393 10.16 -12.95 -15.47
C ASN A 393 9.92 -14.20 -14.62
N PHE A 394 9.81 -15.34 -15.30
CA PHE A 394 9.66 -16.65 -14.65
C PHE A 394 10.91 -17.50 -14.93
N LYS A 395 11.34 -18.23 -13.92
CA LYS A 395 12.36 -19.28 -14.03
C LYS A 395 11.82 -20.52 -13.34
N ASP A 396 11.85 -21.64 -14.03
CA ASP A 396 11.37 -22.93 -13.52
C ASP A 396 9.94 -22.86 -12.95
N GLY A 397 9.06 -22.08 -13.60
CA GLY A 397 7.65 -21.92 -13.23
C GLY A 397 7.37 -20.92 -12.08
N ILE A 398 8.40 -20.30 -11.49
CA ILE A 398 8.27 -19.35 -10.37
C ILE A 398 8.77 -17.97 -10.79
N PRO A 399 8.09 -16.86 -10.35
CA PRO A 399 8.60 -15.50 -10.58
C PRO A 399 10.03 -15.34 -10.05
N ALA A 400 10.92 -14.85 -10.89
CA ALA A 400 12.34 -14.72 -10.59
C ALA A 400 12.81 -13.28 -10.75
N SER A 401 13.75 -12.88 -9.89
CA SER A 401 14.48 -11.62 -9.98
C SER A 401 15.93 -11.82 -9.55
N GLU A 402 16.81 -10.99 -10.08
CA GLU A 402 18.23 -11.05 -9.71
C GLU A 402 18.43 -10.74 -8.21
N LYS A 403 19.31 -11.47 -7.53
CA LYS A 403 19.67 -11.21 -6.13
C LYS A 403 20.52 -9.95 -6.04
N LEU A 404 20.20 -9.09 -5.08
CA LEU A 404 21.07 -7.99 -4.66
C LEU A 404 22.21 -8.50 -3.79
N LYS A 405 23.37 -7.85 -3.87
CA LYS A 405 24.53 -8.10 -3.00
C LYS A 405 24.34 -7.53 -1.60
N LEU A 406 23.56 -6.44 -1.47
CA LEU A 406 23.26 -5.72 -0.23
C LEU A 406 24.50 -5.34 0.58
N ILE A 407 25.53 -4.82 -0.11
CA ILE A 407 26.81 -4.44 0.53
C ILE A 407 26.59 -3.17 1.36
N GLU A 408 26.82 -3.30 2.65
CA GLU A 408 26.76 -2.19 3.60
C GLU A 408 28.02 -1.34 3.54
N VAL A 409 27.88 -0.04 3.79
CA VAL A 409 29.02 0.86 3.95
C VAL A 409 29.65 0.69 5.33
N THR A 410 30.94 1.03 5.45
CA THR A 410 31.62 1.07 6.75
C THR A 410 30.99 2.12 7.64
N LYS A 411 30.63 1.74 8.88
CA LYS A 411 30.14 2.65 9.90
C LYS A 411 31.20 3.68 10.28
N LYS A 412 30.80 4.91 10.51
CA LYS A 412 31.67 6.03 10.90
C LYS A 412 31.41 6.53 12.31
N LEU A 413 30.32 6.11 12.90
CA LEU A 413 29.86 6.55 14.20
C LEU A 413 29.81 5.39 15.21
N PRO A 414 29.87 5.67 16.51
CA PRO A 414 29.66 4.66 17.54
C PRO A 414 28.32 3.93 17.38
N VAL A 415 28.26 2.70 17.89
CA VAL A 415 27.03 1.90 17.93
C VAL A 415 25.94 2.67 18.66
N TRP A 416 24.81 2.88 17.99
CA TRP A 416 23.68 3.52 18.60
C TRP A 416 22.96 2.58 19.56
N LYS A 417 22.79 3.04 20.80
CA LYS A 417 22.01 2.37 21.83
C LYS A 417 20.67 3.09 21.95
N SER A 418 19.57 2.39 21.58
CA SER A 418 18.20 2.91 21.71
C SER A 418 17.77 3.03 23.18
#